data_c5a4df4fcc8a9944caafdf08ae7fbdd6
#
_entry.id   c5a4df4fcc8a9944caafdf08ae7fbdd6
#
_cell.length_a   1.000
_cell.length_b   1.000
_cell.length_c   1.000
_cell.angle_alpha   90.00
_cell.angle_beta   90.00
_cell.angle_gamma   90.00
#
_symmetry.space_group_name_H-M   'P 1'
#
loop_
_entity.id
_entity.type
_entity.pdbx_description
1 polymer ?
#
loop_
_entity_poly.entity_id
_entity_poly.type
_entity_poly.pdbx_seq_one_letter_code
_entity_poly.pdbx_strand_id
1 'polypeptide(L)'
;MHIKQIRRVRRGDLAQVVEIDARITGLRKRAYWAGILRRYGGRAPQRFFFVAEAAGRVEGYVVGEVRDWEFGSPPCGWVFGIGVRPEARLRATGTRLLEAICESFRRSRVKTVRTLLARDNALVLAFFRSQGMMAAPFIALERAL
;
A
#
# COMPACT_ATOMS: atom_id res chain seq x y z
N MET A 1 10.61 7.32 18.67
CA MET A 1 10.64 8.19 17.49
C MET A 1 9.28 8.24 16.85
N HIS A 2 8.75 9.42 16.63
CA HIS A 2 7.40 9.59 16.11
C HIS A 2 7.40 9.79 14.60
N ILE A 3 6.33 9.30 13.92
CA ILE A 3 6.11 9.58 12.53
C ILE A 3 5.82 11.08 12.41
N LYS A 4 6.59 11.79 11.60
CA LYS A 4 6.38 13.21 11.38
C LYS A 4 5.15 13.48 10.53
N GLN A 5 5.00 12.71 9.43
CA GLN A 5 3.86 12.90 8.54
C GLN A 5 3.68 11.74 7.57
N ILE A 6 2.45 11.59 7.13
CA ILE A 6 2.11 10.80 5.95
C ILE A 6 1.96 11.81 4.82
N ARG A 7 2.63 11.58 3.72
CA ARG A 7 2.62 12.50 2.57
C ARG A 7 2.70 11.77 1.25
N ARG A 8 2.42 12.45 0.17
CA ARG A 8 2.61 11.86 -1.16
C ARG A 8 4.08 11.56 -1.40
N VAL A 9 4.32 10.48 -2.12
CA VAL A 9 5.68 10.07 -2.53
C VAL A 9 6.31 11.16 -3.41
N ARG A 10 7.62 11.31 -3.31
CA ARG A 10 8.42 12.21 -4.14
C ARG A 10 9.48 11.39 -4.87
N ARG A 11 10.01 11.95 -5.96
CA ARG A 11 11.05 11.28 -6.72
C ARG A 11 12.25 10.87 -5.84
N GLY A 12 12.62 11.70 -4.89
CA GLY A 12 13.72 11.42 -3.98
C GLY A 12 13.48 10.27 -3.00
N ASP A 13 12.25 9.76 -2.89
CA ASP A 13 11.92 8.65 -1.99
C ASP A 13 12.17 7.28 -2.62
N LEU A 14 12.38 7.22 -3.94
CA LEU A 14 12.43 5.96 -4.68
C LEU A 14 13.43 4.97 -4.08
N ALA A 15 14.64 5.41 -3.80
CA ALA A 15 15.68 4.53 -3.28
C ALA A 15 15.26 3.89 -1.95
N GLN A 16 14.62 4.64 -1.08
CA GLN A 16 14.17 4.13 0.22
C GLN A 16 13.00 3.17 0.08
N VAL A 17 12.06 3.43 -0.82
CA VAL A 17 10.96 2.50 -1.10
C VAL A 17 11.49 1.18 -1.64
N VAL A 18 12.42 1.23 -2.59
CA VAL A 18 13.07 0.03 -3.12
C VAL A 18 13.76 -0.76 -2.01
N GLU A 19 14.46 -0.08 -1.12
CA GLU A 19 15.14 -0.72 0.00
C GLU A 19 14.16 -1.39 0.97
N ILE A 20 13.07 -0.70 1.33
CA ILE A 20 12.07 -1.26 2.24
C ILE A 20 11.47 -2.52 1.65
N ASP A 21 11.04 -2.47 0.40
CA ASP A 21 10.49 -3.62 -0.29
C ASP A 21 11.51 -4.77 -0.35
N ALA A 22 12.77 -4.47 -0.66
CA ALA A 22 13.82 -5.48 -0.73
C ALA A 22 14.07 -6.17 0.61
N ARG A 23 13.98 -5.45 1.71
CA ARG A 23 14.13 -6.01 3.05
C ARG A 23 12.97 -6.94 3.42
N ILE A 24 11.80 -6.71 2.84
CA ILE A 24 10.61 -7.54 3.10
C ILE A 24 10.60 -8.76 2.17
N THR A 25 10.89 -8.56 0.89
CA THR A 25 10.72 -9.60 -0.14
C THR A 25 12.02 -10.32 -0.53
N GLY A 26 13.17 -9.73 -0.20
CA GLY A 26 14.46 -10.23 -0.65
C GLY A 26 14.81 -9.85 -2.08
N LEU A 27 13.96 -9.10 -2.76
CA LEU A 27 14.13 -8.71 -4.16
C LEU A 27 14.21 -7.20 -4.32
N ARG A 28 15.25 -6.75 -5.01
CA ARG A 28 15.45 -5.32 -5.27
C ARG A 28 14.86 -4.99 -6.65
N LYS A 29 13.71 -4.35 -6.68
CA LYS A 29 12.91 -4.15 -7.89
C LYS A 29 12.85 -2.68 -8.30
N ARG A 30 14.01 -2.10 -8.60
CA ARG A 30 14.09 -0.66 -8.89
C ARG A 30 13.27 -0.25 -10.11
N ALA A 31 13.33 -1.01 -11.20
CA ALA A 31 12.58 -0.67 -12.42
C ALA A 31 11.06 -0.72 -12.18
N TYR A 32 10.61 -1.71 -11.42
CA TYR A 32 9.21 -1.82 -11.03
C TYR A 32 8.76 -0.57 -10.25
N TRP A 33 9.50 -0.21 -9.20
CA TRP A 33 9.13 0.92 -8.36
C TRP A 33 9.25 2.26 -9.08
N ALA A 34 10.22 2.39 -9.97
CA ALA A 34 10.32 3.58 -10.82
C ALA A 34 9.06 3.72 -11.70
N GLY A 35 8.56 2.62 -12.25
CA GLY A 35 7.32 2.62 -13.02
C GLY A 35 6.09 2.96 -12.17
N ILE A 36 6.01 2.42 -10.97
CA ILE A 36 4.93 2.75 -10.03
C ILE A 36 4.98 4.24 -9.69
N LEU A 37 6.16 4.77 -9.40
CA LEU A 37 6.31 6.21 -9.10
C LEU A 37 5.81 7.08 -10.26
N ARG A 38 6.15 6.72 -11.51
CA ARG A 38 5.67 7.48 -12.68
C ARG A 38 4.15 7.47 -12.79
N ARG A 39 3.52 6.33 -12.54
CA ARG A 39 2.07 6.16 -12.75
C ARG A 39 1.23 6.60 -11.55
N TYR A 40 1.76 6.49 -10.34
CA TYR A 40 1.01 6.71 -9.09
C TYR A 40 1.53 7.88 -8.27
N GLY A 41 2.70 8.40 -8.59
CA GLY A 41 3.32 9.49 -7.83
C GLY A 41 2.82 10.88 -8.17
N GLY A 42 2.02 11.02 -9.23
CA GLY A 42 1.44 12.30 -9.62
C GLY A 42 0.11 12.56 -8.89
N ARG A 43 -0.66 13.49 -9.44
CA ARG A 43 -1.97 13.86 -8.89
C ARG A 43 -3.12 13.25 -9.69
N ALA A 44 -2.91 12.06 -10.25
CA ALA A 44 -3.99 11.36 -10.92
C ALA A 44 -5.13 11.10 -9.91
N PRO A 45 -6.38 11.39 -10.26
CA PRO A 45 -7.47 11.45 -9.28
C PRO A 45 -7.76 10.17 -8.53
N GLN A 46 -7.39 9.01 -9.07
CA GLN A 46 -7.77 7.72 -8.48
C GLN A 46 -6.57 6.84 -8.20
N ARG A 47 -5.37 7.43 -8.17
CA ARG A 47 -4.12 6.71 -7.89
C ARG A 47 -3.40 7.37 -6.76
N PHE A 48 -2.99 6.56 -5.78
CA PHE A 48 -2.42 7.08 -4.54
C PHE A 48 -1.15 6.35 -4.17
N PHE A 49 -0.12 7.10 -3.84
CA PHE A 49 1.16 6.56 -3.38
C PHE A 49 1.66 7.48 -2.26
N PHE A 50 1.58 6.98 -1.02
CA PHE A 50 2.00 7.73 0.16
C PHE A 50 3.19 7.09 0.83
N VAL A 51 3.97 7.92 1.51
CA VAL A 51 5.06 7.47 2.38
C VAL A 51 4.86 8.03 3.78
N ALA A 52 5.39 7.32 4.76
CA ALA A 52 5.47 7.78 6.14
C ALA A 52 6.89 8.27 6.38
N GLU A 53 7.03 9.50 6.79
CA GLU A 53 8.32 10.10 7.07
C GLU A 53 8.48 10.31 8.58
N ALA A 54 9.61 9.92 9.12
CA ALA A 54 9.98 10.17 10.50
C ALA A 54 11.46 10.53 10.56
N ALA A 55 11.77 11.64 11.22
CA ALA A 55 13.15 12.12 11.37
C ALA A 55 13.91 12.22 10.03
N GLY A 56 13.23 12.72 9.00
CA GLY A 56 13.84 12.91 7.68
C GLY A 56 14.02 11.63 6.88
N ARG A 57 13.43 10.52 7.31
CA ARG A 57 13.62 9.21 6.70
C ARG A 57 12.27 8.58 6.37
N VAL A 58 12.19 7.88 5.23
CA VAL A 58 11.00 7.12 4.87
C VAL A 58 10.94 5.84 5.72
N GLU A 59 9.89 5.68 6.48
CA GLU A 59 9.67 4.51 7.35
C GLU A 59 8.76 3.47 6.72
N GLY A 60 7.97 3.87 5.74
CA GLY A 60 7.06 2.96 5.06
C GLY A 60 6.35 3.62 3.89
N TYR A 61 5.59 2.80 3.17
CA TYR A 61 4.85 3.26 1.99
C TYR A 61 3.55 2.50 1.85
N VAL A 62 2.61 3.09 1.09
CA VAL A 62 1.39 2.42 0.66
C VAL A 62 1.04 2.90 -0.73
N VAL A 63 0.57 2.00 -1.58
CA VAL A 63 0.17 2.33 -2.93
C VAL A 63 -1.12 1.59 -3.29
N GLY A 64 -2.01 2.29 -3.97
CA GLY A 64 -3.29 1.73 -4.37
C GLY A 64 -4.02 2.62 -5.35
N GLU A 65 -5.19 2.16 -5.79
CA GLU A 65 -6.00 2.86 -6.78
C GLU A 65 -7.46 2.53 -6.61
N VAL A 66 -8.32 3.37 -7.17
CA VAL A 66 -9.74 3.05 -7.34
C VAL A 66 -9.88 2.18 -8.59
N ARG A 67 -10.64 1.10 -8.48
CA ARG A 67 -10.98 0.23 -9.60
C ARG A 67 -12.48 0.23 -9.81
N ASP A 68 -12.89 0.31 -11.07
CA ASP A 68 -14.29 0.48 -11.45
C ASP A 68 -14.88 -0.81 -12.01
N TRP A 69 -15.97 -1.24 -11.42
CA TRP A 69 -16.88 -2.26 -11.97
C TRP A 69 -16.25 -3.59 -12.39
N GLU A 70 -15.06 -3.90 -11.91
CA GLU A 70 -14.43 -5.21 -12.19
C GLU A 70 -15.30 -6.33 -11.61
N PHE A 71 -15.54 -7.34 -12.43
CA PHE A 71 -16.36 -8.49 -12.04
C PHE A 71 -17.75 -8.11 -11.53
N GLY A 72 -18.29 -7.00 -12.06
CA GLY A 72 -19.60 -6.51 -11.67
C GLY A 72 -19.65 -5.88 -10.29
N SER A 73 -18.51 -5.67 -9.66
CA SER A 73 -18.41 -5.04 -8.35
C SER A 73 -18.49 -3.51 -8.50
N PRO A 74 -19.20 -2.80 -7.61
CA PRO A 74 -19.12 -1.34 -7.58
C PRO A 74 -17.68 -0.86 -7.40
N PRO A 75 -17.38 0.41 -7.77
CA PRO A 75 -16.05 0.96 -7.57
C PRO A 75 -15.55 0.77 -6.14
N CYS A 76 -14.29 0.38 -6.01
CA CYS A 76 -13.65 0.10 -4.72
C CYS A 76 -12.20 0.53 -4.75
N GLY A 77 -11.62 0.73 -3.57
CA GLY A 77 -10.19 0.98 -3.43
C GLY A 77 -9.44 -0.35 -3.41
N TRP A 78 -8.32 -0.42 -4.11
CA TRP A 78 -7.39 -1.55 -4.05
C TRP A 78 -6.04 -1.08 -3.55
N VAL A 79 -5.58 -1.68 -2.45
CA VAL A 79 -4.22 -1.54 -1.96
C VAL A 79 -3.43 -2.71 -2.52
N PHE A 80 -2.42 -2.42 -3.37
CA PHE A 80 -1.61 -3.48 -3.95
C PHE A 80 -0.16 -3.45 -3.48
N GLY A 81 0.20 -2.52 -2.59
CA GLY A 81 1.50 -2.49 -1.96
C GLY A 81 1.45 -1.73 -0.65
N ILE A 82 2.04 -2.31 0.38
CA ILE A 82 2.25 -1.67 1.66
C ILE A 82 3.50 -2.30 2.30
N GLY A 83 4.37 -1.47 2.82
CA GLY A 83 5.58 -1.96 3.47
C GLY A 83 6.06 -0.98 4.52
N VAL A 84 6.59 -1.52 5.60
CA VAL A 84 7.12 -0.74 6.73
C VAL A 84 8.48 -1.30 7.09
N ARG A 85 9.45 -0.43 7.35
CA ARG A 85 10.75 -0.86 7.85
C ARG A 85 10.56 -1.74 9.08
N PRO A 86 11.28 -2.87 9.19
CA PRO A 86 11.13 -3.75 10.34
C PRO A 86 11.25 -3.01 11.67
N GLU A 87 12.19 -2.08 11.79
CA GLU A 87 12.40 -1.31 13.00
C GLU A 87 11.30 -0.29 13.31
N ALA A 88 10.40 -0.02 12.35
CA ALA A 88 9.29 0.92 12.52
C ALA A 88 7.93 0.23 12.73
N ARG A 89 7.88 -1.10 12.70
CA ARG A 89 6.62 -1.84 12.73
C ARG A 89 5.82 -1.67 14.02
N LEU A 90 6.47 -1.42 15.12
CA LEU A 90 5.79 -1.26 16.42
C LEU A 90 5.31 0.16 16.68
N ARG A 91 5.38 1.04 15.70
CA ARG A 91 5.01 2.46 15.85
C ARG A 91 3.69 2.83 15.18
N ALA A 92 2.88 1.84 14.85
CA ALA A 92 1.61 2.04 14.13
C ALA A 92 1.78 2.69 12.75
N THR A 93 2.97 2.61 12.15
CA THR A 93 3.25 3.19 10.84
C THR A 93 2.33 2.60 9.77
N GLY A 94 2.18 1.27 9.74
CA GLY A 94 1.31 0.60 8.78
C GLY A 94 -0.15 1.02 8.93
N THR A 95 -0.63 1.14 10.14
CA THR A 95 -1.99 1.59 10.44
C THR A 95 -2.22 3.01 9.91
N ARG A 96 -1.27 3.90 10.12
CA ARG A 96 -1.40 5.28 9.65
C ARG A 96 -1.34 5.37 8.12
N LEU A 97 -0.50 4.56 7.48
CA LEU A 97 -0.44 4.51 6.02
C LEU A 97 -1.74 3.99 5.43
N LEU A 98 -2.26 2.89 5.97
CA LEU A 98 -3.52 2.33 5.50
C LEU A 98 -4.67 3.32 5.70
N GLU A 99 -4.73 3.97 6.86
CA GLU A 99 -5.77 4.97 7.11
C GLU A 99 -5.68 6.15 6.15
N ALA A 100 -4.48 6.60 5.81
CA ALA A 100 -4.30 7.71 4.86
C ALA A 100 -4.85 7.37 3.47
N ILE A 101 -4.56 6.16 2.97
CA ILE A 101 -5.08 5.77 1.66
C ILE A 101 -6.58 5.50 1.71
N CYS A 102 -7.08 4.94 2.81
CA CYS A 102 -8.52 4.75 3.00
C CYS A 102 -9.26 6.09 3.00
N GLU A 103 -8.68 7.12 3.60
CA GLU A 103 -9.27 8.46 3.56
C GLU A 103 -9.35 9.00 2.13
N SER A 104 -8.31 8.77 1.33
CA SER A 104 -8.32 9.13 -0.09
C SER A 104 -9.39 8.38 -0.86
N PHE A 105 -9.60 7.11 -0.55
CA PHE A 105 -10.67 6.32 -1.13
C PHE A 105 -12.06 6.86 -0.74
N ARG A 106 -12.25 7.23 0.52
CA ARG A 106 -13.51 7.84 0.96
C ARG A 106 -13.80 9.14 0.21
N ARG A 107 -12.80 9.96 -0.02
CA ARG A 107 -12.94 11.18 -0.82
C ARG A 107 -13.27 10.89 -2.27
N SER A 108 -12.89 9.73 -2.77
CA SER A 108 -13.24 9.26 -4.12
C SER A 108 -14.62 8.59 -4.14
N ARG A 109 -15.35 8.64 -3.02
CA ARG A 109 -16.71 8.11 -2.86
C ARG A 109 -16.82 6.60 -3.03
N VAL A 110 -15.73 5.86 -2.78
CA VAL A 110 -15.81 4.41 -2.70
C VAL A 110 -16.02 3.99 -1.24
N LYS A 111 -16.68 2.88 -1.04
CA LYS A 111 -17.11 2.43 0.29
C LYS A 111 -16.38 1.19 0.76
N THR A 112 -15.53 0.61 -0.06
CA THR A 112 -14.87 -0.64 0.22
C THR A 112 -13.41 -0.54 -0.18
N VAL A 113 -12.51 -1.06 0.64
CA VAL A 113 -11.10 -1.22 0.32
C VAL A 113 -10.79 -2.72 0.28
N ARG A 114 -10.01 -3.12 -0.70
CA ARG A 114 -9.60 -4.52 -0.89
C ARG A 114 -8.09 -4.61 -1.05
N THR A 115 -7.57 -5.78 -0.74
CA THR A 115 -6.17 -6.12 -0.98
C THR A 115 -6.06 -7.61 -1.29
N LEU A 116 -4.89 -8.02 -1.71
CA LEU A 116 -4.58 -9.41 -1.98
C LEU A 116 -3.29 -9.77 -1.26
N LEU A 117 -3.24 -10.92 -0.63
CA LEU A 117 -2.04 -11.38 0.05
C LEU A 117 -1.89 -12.90 -0.10
N ALA A 118 -0.66 -13.38 0.04
CA ALA A 118 -0.41 -14.81 0.04
C ALA A 118 -1.07 -15.44 1.28
N ARG A 119 -1.72 -16.58 1.09
CA ARG A 119 -2.46 -17.24 2.16
C ARG A 119 -1.59 -17.56 3.38
N ASP A 120 -0.34 -17.90 3.15
CA ASP A 120 0.60 -18.27 4.21
C ASP A 120 1.36 -17.08 4.81
N ASN A 121 1.07 -15.86 4.38
CA ASN A 121 1.69 -14.67 4.96
C ASN A 121 0.93 -14.26 6.22
N ALA A 122 1.22 -14.97 7.31
CA ALA A 122 0.51 -14.81 8.57
C ALA A 122 0.67 -13.41 9.17
N LEU A 123 1.85 -12.80 9.01
CA LEU A 123 2.13 -11.48 9.56
C LEU A 123 1.28 -10.40 8.89
N VAL A 124 1.24 -10.42 7.56
CA VAL A 124 0.44 -9.45 6.78
C VAL A 124 -1.05 -9.68 6.99
N LEU A 125 -1.47 -10.95 7.06
CA LEU A 125 -2.87 -11.28 7.34
C LEU A 125 -3.29 -10.74 8.71
N ALA A 126 -2.46 -10.94 9.74
CA ALA A 126 -2.74 -10.43 11.08
C ALA A 126 -2.87 -8.92 11.08
N PHE A 127 -2.00 -8.24 10.34
CA PHE A 127 -2.07 -6.77 10.23
C PHE A 127 -3.41 -6.33 9.63
N PHE A 128 -3.80 -6.87 8.47
CA PHE A 128 -5.06 -6.46 7.85
C PHE A 128 -6.27 -6.84 8.69
N ARG A 129 -6.24 -8.00 9.38
CA ARG A 129 -7.29 -8.38 10.32
C ARG A 129 -7.43 -7.36 11.45
N SER A 130 -6.30 -6.87 11.97
CA SER A 130 -6.31 -5.86 13.03
C SER A 130 -6.91 -4.54 12.55
N GLN A 131 -6.93 -4.30 11.24
CA GLN A 131 -7.53 -3.11 10.64
C GLN A 131 -9.01 -3.31 10.26
N GLY A 132 -9.61 -4.43 10.65
CA GLY A 132 -11.01 -4.72 10.38
C GLY A 132 -11.26 -5.34 9.00
N MET A 133 -10.23 -5.78 8.30
CA MET A 133 -10.40 -6.38 6.98
C MET A 133 -10.64 -7.87 7.11
N MET A 134 -11.66 -8.34 6.43
CA MET A 134 -12.09 -9.73 6.45
C MET A 134 -12.05 -10.31 5.04
N ALA A 135 -12.14 -11.64 4.94
CA ALA A 135 -12.19 -12.30 3.64
C ALA A 135 -13.34 -11.75 2.80
N ALA A 136 -13.05 -11.33 1.58
CA ALA A 136 -14.04 -10.85 0.63
C ALA A 136 -14.65 -12.05 -0.13
N PRO A 137 -15.85 -11.87 -0.72
CA PRO A 137 -16.53 -12.96 -1.45
C PRO A 137 -15.95 -13.18 -2.86
N PHE A 138 -14.62 -13.17 -2.98
CA PHE A 138 -13.90 -13.37 -4.24
C PHE A 138 -12.75 -14.33 -4.01
N ILE A 139 -12.36 -15.06 -5.04
CA ILE A 139 -11.17 -15.90 -4.99
C ILE A 139 -10.28 -15.58 -6.19
N ALA A 140 -8.97 -15.64 -5.97
CA ALA A 140 -7.99 -15.56 -7.04
C ALA A 140 -7.87 -16.93 -7.71
N LEU A 141 -7.85 -16.96 -9.03
CA LEU A 141 -7.63 -18.19 -9.80
C LEU A 141 -6.38 -17.99 -10.65
N GLU A 142 -5.58 -19.05 -10.77
CA GLU A 142 -4.36 -18.98 -11.58
C GLU A 142 -4.17 -20.25 -12.39
N ARG A 143 -3.43 -20.12 -13.48
CA ARG A 143 -3.01 -21.23 -14.32
C ARG A 143 -1.60 -20.95 -14.82
N ALA A 144 -0.72 -21.93 -14.70
CA ALA A 144 0.63 -21.80 -15.27
C ALA A 144 0.54 -21.73 -16.81
N LEU A 145 1.42 -20.92 -17.41
CA LEU A 145 1.49 -20.77 -18.86
C LEU A 145 2.81 -21.31 -19.40
#